data_fa756d52e34244929bd1f819f8700611
#
_entry.id   fa756d52e34244929bd1f819f8700611
#
_cell.length_a   1.000
_cell.length_b   1.000
_cell.length_c   1.000
_cell.angle_alpha   90.00
_cell.angle_beta   90.00
_cell.angle_gamma   90.00
#
_symmetry.space_group_name_H-M   'P 1'
#
loop_
_entity.id
_entity.type
_entity.pdbx_description
1 polymer ?
#
loop_
_entity_poly.entity_id
_entity_poly.type
_entity_poly.pdbx_seq_one_letter_code
_entity_poly.pdbx_strand_id
1 'polypeptide(L)'
;MNYYELNLKLSDFDHWHDIFVAHLAEIDFESFVEEKPLLKAYIQEELFNGAALQNGLTDLAHRGGMIDHYDLKIIEQQNWNAEWESQFEPVFIANELRIVAPFHQLPTFDGIEIQILPKMSFGTGHHQTTHLICQQMLQMDFKDSVVLDMGSGTGVLAI
;
A
#
# COMPACT_ATOMS: atom_id res chain seq x y z
N MET A 1 12.55 1.36 -3.98
CA MET A 1 13.65 0.56 -3.39
C MET A 1 13.24 -0.90 -3.50
N ASN A 2 14.08 -1.73 -4.12
CA ASN A 2 13.81 -3.16 -4.26
C ASN A 2 14.20 -3.91 -2.99
N TYR A 3 13.63 -5.08 -2.82
CA TYR A 3 13.92 -6.00 -1.72
C TYR A 3 14.29 -7.38 -2.24
N TYR A 4 15.11 -8.09 -1.49
CA TYR A 4 15.18 -9.55 -1.59
C TYR A 4 14.28 -10.18 -0.54
N GLU A 5 13.48 -11.15 -0.98
CA GLU A 5 12.74 -12.09 -0.14
C GLU A 5 13.51 -13.41 -0.11
N LEU A 6 13.97 -13.79 1.06
CA LEU A 6 14.55 -15.10 1.32
C LEU A 6 13.45 -16.00 1.90
N ASN A 7 13.18 -17.11 1.23
CA ASN A 7 12.27 -18.14 1.72
C ASN A 7 13.08 -19.33 2.22
N LEU A 8 13.00 -19.62 3.50
CA LEU A 8 13.67 -20.75 4.14
C LEU A 8 12.65 -21.79 4.60
N LYS A 9 12.77 -23.02 4.11
CA LYS A 9 12.00 -24.15 4.62
C LYS A 9 12.85 -24.90 5.64
N LEU A 10 12.41 -24.90 6.92
CA LEU A 10 13.13 -25.52 8.01
C LEU A 10 12.50 -26.87 8.36
N SER A 11 13.35 -27.92 8.55
CA SER A 11 12.90 -29.27 8.93
C SER A 11 12.33 -29.31 10.36
N ASP A 12 12.92 -28.55 11.28
CA ASP A 12 12.47 -28.38 12.68
C ASP A 12 12.22 -26.89 12.95
N PHE A 13 11.10 -26.40 12.42
CA PHE A 13 10.76 -24.97 12.45
C PHE A 13 10.67 -24.45 13.89
N ASP A 14 9.98 -25.15 14.77
CA ASP A 14 9.70 -24.66 16.12
C ASP A 14 10.95 -24.51 17.00
N HIS A 15 11.99 -25.27 16.70
CA HIS A 15 13.26 -25.19 17.42
C HIS A 15 14.22 -24.15 16.81
N TRP A 16 14.22 -24.00 15.48
CA TRP A 16 15.27 -23.27 14.79
C TRP A 16 14.86 -21.87 14.30
N HIS A 17 13.57 -21.57 14.15
CA HIS A 17 13.14 -20.32 13.51
C HIS A 17 13.69 -19.08 14.22
N ASP A 18 13.64 -18.99 15.56
CA ASP A 18 14.17 -17.86 16.32
C ASP A 18 15.68 -17.67 16.12
N ILE A 19 16.41 -18.77 16.00
CA ILE A 19 17.86 -18.77 15.81
C ILE A 19 18.18 -18.25 14.40
N PHE A 20 17.44 -18.69 13.38
CA PHE A 20 17.57 -18.17 12.02
C PHE A 20 17.19 -16.68 11.93
N VAL A 21 16.11 -16.27 12.58
CA VAL A 21 15.70 -14.85 12.66
C VAL A 21 16.81 -14.01 13.27
N ALA A 22 17.34 -14.40 14.43
CA ALA A 22 18.41 -13.67 15.08
C ALA A 22 19.66 -13.55 14.21
N HIS A 23 20.06 -14.65 13.57
CA HIS A 23 21.25 -14.64 12.71
C HIS A 23 21.04 -13.81 11.43
N LEU A 24 19.87 -13.89 10.81
CA LEU A 24 19.56 -13.10 9.63
C LEU A 24 19.48 -11.60 9.95
N ALA A 25 18.98 -11.23 11.13
CA ALA A 25 18.98 -9.86 11.61
C ALA A 25 20.41 -9.28 11.78
N GLU A 26 21.38 -10.12 12.16
CA GLU A 26 22.81 -9.70 12.25
C GLU A 26 23.42 -9.36 10.89
N ILE A 27 22.83 -9.82 9.78
CA ILE A 27 23.25 -9.55 8.41
C ILE A 27 22.25 -8.70 7.65
N ASP A 28 21.62 -7.75 8.36
CA ASP A 28 20.76 -6.68 7.87
C ASP A 28 19.39 -7.09 7.30
N PHE A 29 18.92 -8.33 7.54
CA PHE A 29 17.51 -8.64 7.29
C PHE A 29 16.64 -7.96 8.35
N GLU A 30 15.61 -7.20 7.92
CA GLU A 30 14.87 -6.28 8.78
C GLU A 30 13.42 -6.69 9.05
N SER A 31 12.87 -7.63 8.27
CA SER A 31 11.48 -8.06 8.41
C SER A 31 11.36 -9.57 8.22
N PHE A 32 10.51 -10.20 9.02
CA PHE A 32 10.34 -11.65 9.05
C PHE A 32 8.86 -12.01 9.07
N VAL A 33 8.50 -13.06 8.32
CA VAL A 33 7.15 -13.63 8.29
C VAL A 33 7.23 -15.14 8.49
N GLU A 34 6.48 -15.64 9.45
CA GLU A 34 6.42 -17.05 9.79
C GLU A 34 5.18 -17.70 9.15
N GLU A 35 5.42 -18.61 8.22
CA GLU A 35 4.38 -19.40 7.56
C GLU A 35 4.78 -20.88 7.63
N LYS A 36 4.71 -21.49 8.81
CA LYS A 36 5.21 -22.87 9.05
C LYS A 36 4.93 -23.83 7.91
N PRO A 37 5.93 -24.56 7.38
CA PRO A 37 7.33 -24.65 7.83
C PRO A 37 8.28 -23.62 7.18
N LEU A 38 7.74 -22.54 6.59
CA LEU A 38 8.50 -21.49 5.91
C LEU A 38 8.78 -20.33 6.85
N LEU A 39 10.04 -19.85 6.84
CA LEU A 39 10.46 -18.56 7.36
C LEU A 39 10.79 -17.66 6.17
N LYS A 40 10.07 -16.55 6.02
CA LYS A 40 10.40 -15.52 5.03
C LYS A 40 11.15 -14.39 5.71
N ALA A 41 12.22 -13.92 5.08
CA ALA A 41 13.02 -12.81 5.57
C ALA A 41 13.27 -11.81 4.44
N TYR A 42 13.28 -10.52 4.78
CA TYR A 42 13.37 -9.44 3.81
C TYR A 42 14.56 -8.55 4.10
N ILE A 43 15.29 -8.17 3.04
CA ILE A 43 16.43 -7.26 3.09
C ILE A 43 16.38 -6.31 1.91
N GLN A 44 16.76 -5.06 2.10
CA GLN A 44 16.91 -4.10 1.02
C GLN A 44 18.01 -4.55 0.04
N GLU A 45 17.76 -4.40 -1.25
CA GLU A 45 18.71 -4.84 -2.30
C GLU A 45 20.13 -4.26 -2.10
N GLU A 46 20.21 -3.00 -1.65
CA GLU A 46 21.47 -2.29 -1.43
C GLU A 46 22.29 -2.86 -0.26
N LEU A 47 21.63 -3.48 0.72
CA LEU A 47 22.27 -4.07 1.91
C LEU A 47 22.57 -5.57 1.73
N PHE A 48 22.03 -6.18 0.69
CA PHE A 48 22.16 -7.62 0.49
C PHE A 48 23.59 -8.07 0.21
N ASN A 49 24.10 -8.96 1.05
CA ASN A 49 25.38 -9.62 0.89
C ASN A 49 25.23 -11.14 0.80
N GLY A 50 25.27 -11.65 -0.44
CA GLY A 50 25.10 -13.09 -0.70
C GLY A 50 26.16 -13.97 -0.05
N ALA A 51 27.42 -13.48 0.12
CA ALA A 51 28.47 -14.23 0.80
C ALA A 51 28.19 -14.32 2.32
N ALA A 52 27.73 -13.24 2.95
CA ALA A 52 27.34 -13.25 4.35
C ALA A 52 26.17 -14.22 4.60
N LEU A 53 25.16 -14.20 3.74
CA LEU A 53 24.04 -15.14 3.80
C LEU A 53 24.53 -16.58 3.69
N GLN A 54 25.32 -16.91 2.68
CA GLN A 54 25.81 -18.27 2.46
C GLN A 54 26.64 -18.80 3.64
N ASN A 55 27.52 -17.94 4.18
CA ASN A 55 28.34 -18.31 5.33
C ASN A 55 27.48 -18.56 6.57
N GLY A 56 26.47 -17.70 6.82
CA GLY A 56 25.55 -17.82 7.93
C GLY A 56 24.71 -19.10 7.86
N LEU A 57 24.12 -19.37 6.69
CA LEU A 57 23.35 -20.59 6.50
C LEU A 57 24.22 -21.85 6.69
N THR A 58 25.49 -21.81 6.25
CA THR A 58 26.44 -22.92 6.44
C THR A 58 26.80 -23.12 7.90
N ASP A 59 27.06 -22.04 8.65
CA ASP A 59 27.37 -22.10 10.08
C ASP A 59 26.19 -22.67 10.88
N LEU A 60 24.98 -22.21 10.61
CA LEU A 60 23.77 -22.73 11.24
C LEU A 60 23.53 -24.20 10.92
N ALA A 61 23.80 -24.64 9.67
CA ALA A 61 23.71 -26.03 9.30
C ALA A 61 24.72 -26.91 10.07
N HIS A 62 25.95 -26.43 10.29
CA HIS A 62 26.95 -27.12 11.10
C HIS A 62 26.55 -27.23 12.58
N ARG A 63 25.72 -26.32 13.08
CA ARG A 63 25.19 -26.36 14.46
C ARG A 63 23.93 -27.23 14.59
N GLY A 64 23.45 -27.81 13.49
CA GLY A 64 22.29 -28.71 13.45
C GLY A 64 21.01 -28.10 12.92
N GLY A 65 21.04 -26.84 12.46
CA GLY A 65 19.94 -26.18 11.77
C GLY A 65 19.74 -26.79 10.38
N MET A 66 18.72 -27.63 10.21
CA MET A 66 18.46 -28.28 8.92
C MET A 66 17.51 -27.43 8.06
N ILE A 67 18.05 -27.02 6.90
CA ILE A 67 17.31 -26.32 5.85
C ILE A 67 16.97 -27.35 4.78
N ASP A 68 15.68 -27.59 4.54
CA ASP A 68 15.23 -28.49 3.48
C ASP A 68 15.44 -27.86 2.10
N HIS A 69 15.12 -26.57 2.01
CA HIS A 69 15.21 -25.79 0.79
C HIS A 69 15.23 -24.30 1.13
N TYR A 70 15.92 -23.50 0.33
CA TYR A 70 15.75 -22.06 0.33
C TYR A 70 15.76 -21.49 -1.11
N ASP A 71 15.06 -20.39 -1.30
CA ASP A 71 15.11 -19.58 -2.51
C ASP A 71 15.18 -18.10 -2.17
N LEU A 72 15.73 -17.33 -3.09
CA LEU A 72 15.87 -15.90 -2.99
C LEU A 72 15.17 -15.25 -4.19
N LYS A 73 14.26 -14.32 -3.95
CA LYS A 73 13.52 -13.60 -4.98
C LYS A 73 13.72 -12.11 -4.84
N ILE A 74 13.80 -11.41 -5.98
CA ILE A 74 13.75 -9.96 -6.00
C ILE A 74 12.27 -9.55 -5.98
N ILE A 75 11.92 -8.67 -5.04
CA ILE A 75 10.65 -7.94 -5.01
C ILE A 75 10.96 -6.54 -5.53
N GLU A 76 10.54 -6.29 -6.75
CA GLU A 76 10.66 -4.96 -7.34
C GLU A 76 9.73 -3.97 -6.64
N GLN A 77 10.20 -2.76 -6.47
CA GLN A 77 9.36 -1.69 -5.94
C GLN A 77 8.18 -1.46 -6.88
N GLN A 78 7.01 -1.87 -6.44
CA GLN A 78 5.77 -1.55 -7.14
C GLN A 78 5.31 -0.15 -6.75
N ASN A 79 5.11 0.70 -7.74
CA ASN A 79 4.52 2.02 -7.50
C ASN A 79 2.99 1.88 -7.35
N TRP A 80 2.57 1.40 -6.20
CA TRP A 80 1.15 1.22 -5.86
C TRP A 80 0.34 2.52 -6.02
N ASN A 81 0.98 3.68 -5.82
CA ASN A 81 0.32 4.95 -6.01
C ASN A 81 -0.02 5.18 -7.48
N ALA A 82 0.93 4.94 -8.41
CA ALA A 82 0.66 5.11 -9.84
C ALA A 82 -0.39 4.11 -10.35
N GLU A 83 -0.35 2.87 -9.87
CA GLU A 83 -1.37 1.88 -10.22
C GLU A 83 -2.75 2.30 -9.70
N TRP A 84 -2.83 2.73 -8.45
CA TRP A 84 -4.06 3.23 -7.85
C TRP A 84 -4.58 4.49 -8.56
N GLU A 85 -3.70 5.46 -8.85
CA GLU A 85 -4.04 6.68 -9.59
C GLU A 85 -4.60 6.37 -10.98
N SER A 86 -4.07 5.36 -11.67
CA SER A 86 -4.54 4.95 -12.99
C SER A 86 -5.94 4.33 -12.97
N GLN A 87 -6.36 3.79 -11.83
CA GLN A 87 -7.69 3.19 -11.63
C GLN A 87 -8.69 4.15 -10.98
N PHE A 88 -8.22 5.33 -10.56
CA PHE A 88 -9.08 6.32 -9.92
C PHE A 88 -9.82 7.13 -10.97
N GLU A 89 -11.09 6.84 -11.18
CA GLU A 89 -11.92 7.49 -12.19
C GLU A 89 -12.50 8.82 -11.69
N PRO A 90 -12.72 9.81 -12.57
CA PRO A 90 -13.45 11.02 -12.22
C PRO A 90 -14.92 10.70 -11.97
N VAL A 91 -15.53 11.39 -11.02
CA VAL A 91 -16.95 11.21 -10.69
C VAL A 91 -17.77 12.33 -11.32
N PHE A 92 -18.84 11.96 -12.03
CA PHE A 92 -19.79 12.88 -12.64
C PHE A 92 -21.15 12.77 -11.96
N ILE A 93 -21.72 13.92 -11.59
CA ILE A 93 -23.00 13.99 -10.87
C ILE A 93 -23.94 14.91 -11.66
N ALA A 94 -25.08 14.37 -12.10
CA ALA A 94 -26.14 15.06 -12.84
C ALA A 94 -25.66 15.85 -14.08
N ASN A 95 -24.46 15.58 -14.61
CA ASN A 95 -23.78 16.36 -15.65
C ASN A 95 -23.54 17.84 -15.31
N GLU A 96 -23.72 18.23 -14.07
CA GLU A 96 -23.56 19.59 -13.56
C GLU A 96 -22.36 19.74 -12.65
N LEU A 97 -21.92 18.64 -12.01
CA LEU A 97 -20.77 18.59 -11.12
C LEU A 97 -19.86 17.46 -11.52
N ARG A 98 -18.56 17.72 -11.56
CA ARG A 98 -17.56 16.65 -11.60
C ARG A 98 -16.53 16.81 -10.48
N ILE A 99 -16.14 15.67 -9.90
CA ILE A 99 -15.07 15.58 -8.91
C ILE A 99 -13.89 14.90 -9.57
N VAL A 100 -12.73 15.56 -9.53
CA VAL A 100 -11.50 15.13 -10.21
C VAL A 100 -10.33 15.13 -9.26
N ALA A 101 -9.30 14.36 -9.60
CA ALA A 101 -8.00 14.40 -8.92
C ALA A 101 -7.01 15.26 -9.74
N PRO A 102 -5.95 15.80 -9.11
CA PRO A 102 -4.94 16.62 -9.78
C PRO A 102 -4.21 15.93 -10.94
N PHE A 103 -4.17 14.60 -10.96
CA PHE A 103 -3.54 13.80 -12.00
C PHE A 103 -4.45 13.49 -13.19
N HIS A 104 -5.76 13.81 -13.11
CA HIS A 104 -6.65 13.67 -14.26
C HIS A 104 -6.39 14.74 -15.32
N GLN A 105 -6.22 14.30 -16.56
CA GLN A 105 -6.12 15.19 -17.73
C GLN A 105 -7.44 15.13 -18.50
N LEU A 106 -8.36 16.02 -18.17
CA LEU A 106 -9.70 16.04 -18.73
C LEU A 106 -9.94 17.33 -19.53
N PRO A 107 -10.81 17.30 -20.55
CA PRO A 107 -11.22 18.50 -21.25
C PRO A 107 -11.98 19.46 -20.33
N THR A 108 -12.13 20.71 -20.76
CA THR A 108 -12.93 21.70 -20.05
C THR A 108 -14.35 21.18 -19.80
N PHE A 109 -14.89 21.51 -18.64
CA PHE A 109 -16.21 21.11 -18.21
C PHE A 109 -17.10 22.34 -18.03
N ASP A 110 -18.30 22.26 -18.59
CA ASP A 110 -19.30 23.33 -18.44
C ASP A 110 -20.20 23.02 -17.25
N GLY A 111 -19.66 23.23 -16.06
CA GLY A 111 -20.32 22.93 -14.79
C GLY A 111 -19.39 23.20 -13.63
N ILE A 112 -19.77 22.73 -12.45
CA ILE A 112 -18.95 22.81 -11.24
C ILE A 112 -17.88 21.74 -11.30
N GLU A 113 -16.61 22.13 -11.20
CA GLU A 113 -15.51 21.19 -11.07
C GLU A 113 -14.88 21.32 -9.69
N ILE A 114 -14.87 20.22 -8.94
CA ILE A 114 -14.20 20.12 -7.65
C ILE A 114 -12.96 19.28 -7.82
N GLN A 115 -11.79 19.85 -7.55
CA GLN A 115 -10.54 19.12 -7.54
C GLN A 115 -10.17 18.73 -6.11
N ILE A 116 -10.05 17.43 -5.85
CA ILE A 116 -9.58 16.89 -4.56
C ILE A 116 -8.37 16.00 -4.77
N LEU A 117 -7.41 16.08 -3.84
CA LEU A 117 -6.35 15.09 -3.77
C LEU A 117 -6.89 13.88 -3.01
N PRO A 118 -7.19 12.76 -3.69
CA PRO A 118 -7.71 11.59 -3.01
C PRO A 118 -6.62 11.02 -2.11
N LYS A 119 -6.95 10.92 -0.84
CA LYS A 119 -6.16 10.21 0.18
C LYS A 119 -6.99 9.01 0.62
N MET A 120 -6.45 8.16 1.48
CA MET A 120 -7.21 7.08 2.11
C MET A 120 -8.26 7.63 3.10
N SER A 121 -9.08 8.59 2.63
CA SER A 121 -10.13 9.24 3.39
C SER A 121 -11.46 9.15 2.64
N PHE A 122 -12.56 9.19 3.40
CA PHE A 122 -13.92 9.20 2.83
C PHE A 122 -14.20 10.53 2.11
N GLY A 123 -15.10 10.51 1.11
CA GLY A 123 -15.57 11.73 0.45
C GLY A 123 -14.96 11.98 -0.94
N THR A 124 -14.47 10.95 -1.63
CA THR A 124 -13.97 11.07 -3.02
C THR A 124 -15.06 11.17 -4.09
N GLY A 125 -16.34 11.10 -3.69
CA GLY A 125 -17.48 11.10 -4.61
C GLY A 125 -17.92 9.70 -5.08
N HIS A 126 -17.08 8.70 -5.03
CA HIS A 126 -17.39 7.33 -5.49
C HIS A 126 -18.40 6.61 -4.62
N HIS A 127 -18.44 6.94 -3.31
CA HIS A 127 -19.41 6.33 -2.43
C HIS A 127 -20.82 6.89 -2.70
N GLN A 128 -21.80 6.02 -2.79
CA GLN A 128 -23.20 6.39 -3.11
C GLN A 128 -23.75 7.50 -2.22
N THR A 129 -23.42 7.51 -0.93
CA THR A 129 -23.87 8.56 0.01
C THR A 129 -23.34 9.93 -0.42
N THR A 130 -22.04 10.06 -0.71
CA THR A 130 -21.43 11.33 -1.14
C THR A 130 -22.07 11.78 -2.45
N HIS A 131 -22.23 10.85 -3.41
CA HIS A 131 -22.87 11.13 -4.69
C HIS A 131 -24.29 11.66 -4.54
N LEU A 132 -25.12 11.01 -3.73
CA LEU A 132 -26.52 11.43 -3.49
C LEU A 132 -26.59 12.77 -2.77
N ILE A 133 -25.73 13.04 -1.80
CA ILE A 133 -25.69 14.34 -1.11
C ILE A 133 -25.32 15.44 -2.11
N CYS A 134 -24.27 15.27 -2.90
CA CYS A 134 -23.91 16.23 -3.95
C CYS A 134 -25.08 16.49 -4.90
N GLN A 135 -25.76 15.42 -5.35
CA GLN A 135 -26.93 15.54 -6.22
C GLN A 135 -28.08 16.34 -5.58
N GLN A 136 -28.32 16.16 -4.28
CA GLN A 136 -29.32 16.95 -3.56
C GLN A 136 -28.87 18.40 -3.38
N MET A 137 -27.59 18.64 -3.09
CA MET A 137 -27.02 19.97 -2.91
C MET A 137 -27.13 20.82 -4.18
N LEU A 138 -26.98 20.24 -5.38
CA LEU A 138 -27.20 20.93 -6.66
C LEU A 138 -28.61 21.49 -6.83
N GLN A 139 -29.59 20.97 -6.07
CA GLN A 139 -31.00 21.43 -6.10
C GLN A 139 -31.33 22.41 -4.98
N MET A 140 -30.38 22.71 -4.09
CA MET A 140 -30.56 23.58 -2.93
C MET A 140 -29.97 24.97 -3.18
N ASP A 141 -30.58 25.99 -2.60
CA ASP A 141 -30.01 27.34 -2.59
C ASP A 141 -29.27 27.60 -1.27
N PHE A 142 -27.97 27.77 -1.36
CA PHE A 142 -27.08 28.07 -0.23
C PHE A 142 -26.69 29.55 -0.12
N LYS A 143 -27.29 30.42 -0.95
CA LYS A 143 -26.96 31.84 -0.94
C LYS A 143 -27.22 32.42 0.44
N ASP A 144 -26.23 33.17 0.94
CA ASP A 144 -26.25 33.83 2.27
C ASP A 144 -26.43 32.85 3.45
N SER A 145 -26.18 31.54 3.24
CA SER A 145 -26.29 30.52 4.27
C SER A 145 -24.94 30.25 4.95
N VAL A 146 -25.00 29.91 6.25
CA VAL A 146 -23.86 29.37 6.99
C VAL A 146 -24.05 27.86 7.07
N VAL A 147 -23.11 27.11 6.55
CA VAL A 147 -23.20 25.65 6.49
C VAL A 147 -22.09 25.02 7.34
N LEU A 148 -22.41 23.97 8.06
CA LEU A 148 -21.47 23.16 8.81
C LEU A 148 -21.42 21.76 8.22
N ASP A 149 -20.25 21.35 7.73
CA ASP A 149 -19.99 19.98 7.31
C ASP A 149 -19.30 19.21 8.45
N MET A 150 -20.06 18.37 9.15
CA MET A 150 -19.55 17.58 10.27
C MET A 150 -19.07 16.20 9.75
N GLY A 151 -17.78 15.92 9.92
CA GLY A 151 -17.17 14.72 9.37
C GLY A 151 -16.79 14.87 7.89
N SER A 152 -16.28 16.03 7.53
CA SER A 152 -16.03 16.48 6.15
C SER A 152 -15.22 15.54 5.27
N GLY A 153 -14.40 14.65 5.84
CA GLY A 153 -13.54 13.73 5.08
C GLY A 153 -12.57 14.48 4.16
N THR A 154 -12.76 14.38 2.84
CA THR A 154 -11.98 15.15 1.85
C THR A 154 -12.39 16.63 1.79
N GLY A 155 -13.50 17.01 2.39
CA GLY A 155 -14.12 18.33 2.30
C GLY A 155 -14.97 18.54 1.05
N VAL A 156 -15.21 17.52 0.23
CA VAL A 156 -15.89 17.65 -1.06
C VAL A 156 -17.28 18.29 -0.98
N LEU A 157 -17.97 18.14 0.15
CA LEU A 157 -19.29 18.75 0.36
C LEU A 157 -19.20 20.21 0.84
N ALA A 158 -18.04 20.63 1.34
CA ALA A 158 -17.82 21.97 1.89
C ALA A 158 -17.18 22.95 0.86
N ILE A 159 -16.74 22.44 -0.28
CA ILE A 159 -16.18 23.22 -1.39
C ILE A 159 -17.28 23.76 -2.28
#